data_14e3ab05d12ee5dcf2533978f7614af9
#
_entry.id   14e3ab05d12ee5dcf2533978f7614af9
#
_cell.length_a   1.000
_cell.length_b   1.000
_cell.length_c   1.000
_cell.angle_alpha   90.00
_cell.angle_beta   90.00
_cell.angle_gamma   90.00
#
_symmetry.space_group_name_H-M   'P 1'
#
loop_
_entity.id
_entity.type
_entity.pdbx_description
1 polymer ?
#
loop_
_entity_poly.entity_id
_entity_poly.type
_entity_poly.pdbx_seq_one_letter_code
_entity_poly.pdbx_strand_id
1 'polypeptide(L)'
;QQVAEQSFDMVFCTTFSTFPLRAAQEIAHAKQIPLIVDIRDLDEQVPGAQYQGHRQWWVRPFSRWYKQVNIRRRNHVLRLADAVTTISPWHVEFIQQFNPNVHLIYNGYDPSQFYAEDIPMDTFYISYIGRIYEFQSTALVEQAVRELNLPHVELNIHTPDCRPIPLNAVGDELRRSSMALVLTNPNAKGMMTTKFFEALGCEKPILCTPSDNGLLTKTIRDTNAGLASSDMDEIKAFILDKYHEWQQNGFTRQAVINKEQFSRQQQAQQFEQLRYATDVYSQSN
;
A
#
# COMPACT_ATOMS: atom_id res chain seq x y z
N GLN A 1 20.95 15.72 22.93
CA GLN A 1 22.21 15.36 23.64
C GLN A 1 22.61 13.90 23.35
N GLN A 2 21.71 12.91 23.44
CA GLN A 2 22.05 11.49 23.24
C GLN A 2 22.59 11.17 21.84
N VAL A 3 22.10 11.85 20.79
CA VAL A 3 22.54 11.64 19.40
C VAL A 3 23.92 12.29 19.12
N ALA A 4 24.30 13.31 19.90
CA ALA A 4 25.56 14.03 19.68
C ALA A 4 26.81 13.18 19.97
N GLU A 5 26.73 12.23 20.92
CA GLU A 5 27.85 11.44 21.41
C GLU A 5 28.03 10.09 20.68
N GLN A 6 27.06 9.68 19.84
CA GLN A 6 27.10 8.42 19.10
C GLN A 6 27.58 8.64 17.67
N SER A 7 28.32 7.68 17.12
CA SER A 7 28.66 7.63 15.68
C SER A 7 27.57 6.88 14.92
N PHE A 8 27.22 7.39 13.75
CA PHE A 8 26.25 6.78 12.82
C PHE A 8 26.83 6.86 11.42
N ASP A 9 26.52 5.87 10.59
CA ASP A 9 26.98 5.83 9.20
C ASP A 9 26.04 6.60 8.27
N MET A 10 24.77 6.72 8.65
CA MET A 10 23.73 7.40 7.85
C MET A 10 22.52 7.78 8.70
N VAL A 11 21.69 8.67 8.17
CA VAL A 11 20.34 8.95 8.69
C VAL A 11 19.32 8.42 7.71
N PHE A 12 18.45 7.52 8.16
CA PHE A 12 17.29 7.07 7.42
C PHE A 12 16.03 7.63 8.06
N CYS A 13 15.21 8.36 7.28
CA CYS A 13 14.01 9.00 7.77
C CYS A 13 12.80 8.64 6.93
N THR A 14 11.91 7.80 7.48
CA THR A 14 10.63 7.47 6.85
C THR A 14 9.53 8.37 7.40
N THR A 15 8.67 8.88 6.51
CA THR A 15 7.56 9.74 6.89
C THR A 15 6.48 9.78 5.81
N PHE A 16 5.25 10.05 6.24
CA PHE A 16 4.13 10.42 5.36
C PHE A 16 3.91 11.94 5.30
N SER A 17 4.62 12.72 6.12
CA SER A 17 4.44 14.16 6.24
C SER A 17 5.79 14.88 6.37
N THR A 18 5.85 16.01 7.06
CA THR A 18 7.07 16.81 7.18
C THR A 18 7.88 16.46 8.42
N PHE A 19 7.23 16.01 9.48
CA PHE A 19 7.92 15.57 10.69
C PHE A 19 8.34 14.10 10.56
N PRO A 20 9.57 13.73 10.87
CA PRO A 20 10.68 14.50 11.48
C PRO A 20 11.78 14.94 10.49
N LEU A 21 11.46 15.14 9.21
CA LEU A 21 12.43 15.39 8.11
C LEU A 21 13.48 16.46 8.44
N ARG A 22 13.06 17.57 9.02
CA ARG A 22 13.98 18.67 9.33
C ARG A 22 15.01 18.25 10.39
N ALA A 23 14.59 17.55 11.43
CA ALA A 23 15.50 17.04 12.45
C ALA A 23 16.49 16.02 11.86
N ALA A 24 16.00 15.13 10.98
CA ALA A 24 16.85 14.17 10.28
C ALA A 24 17.91 14.89 9.43
N GLN A 25 17.53 15.91 8.68
CA GLN A 25 18.44 16.71 7.86
C GLN A 25 19.46 17.47 8.71
N GLU A 26 19.04 18.10 9.83
CA GLU A 26 19.95 18.79 10.75
C GLU A 26 20.97 17.83 11.38
N ILE A 27 20.56 16.60 11.74
CA ILE A 27 21.47 15.57 12.29
C ILE A 27 22.45 15.10 11.21
N ALA A 28 21.99 14.76 10.01
CA ALA A 28 22.83 14.31 8.91
C ALA A 28 23.89 15.35 8.57
N HIS A 29 23.48 16.62 8.43
CA HIS A 29 24.38 17.74 8.17
C HIS A 29 25.40 17.96 9.30
N ALA A 30 24.96 17.97 10.55
CA ALA A 30 25.86 18.20 11.70
C ALA A 30 26.90 17.08 11.87
N LYS A 31 26.59 15.86 11.45
CA LYS A 31 27.47 14.69 11.51
C LYS A 31 28.20 14.41 10.20
N GLN A 32 27.89 15.15 9.14
CA GLN A 32 28.44 14.94 7.79
C GLN A 32 28.28 13.49 7.29
N ILE A 33 27.09 12.93 7.47
CA ILE A 33 26.72 11.58 7.05
C ILE A 33 25.53 11.62 6.09
N PRO A 34 25.38 10.60 5.21
CA PRO A 34 24.28 10.56 4.24
C PRO A 34 22.89 10.62 4.87
N LEU A 35 21.97 11.31 4.17
CA LEU A 35 20.55 11.36 4.47
C LEU A 35 19.74 10.61 3.42
N ILE A 36 19.07 9.54 3.79
CA ILE A 36 18.07 8.86 2.97
C ILE A 36 16.68 9.19 3.51
N VAL A 37 15.82 9.68 2.63
CA VAL A 37 14.43 10.04 2.95
C VAL A 37 13.47 9.08 2.29
N ASP A 38 12.61 8.41 3.06
CA ASP A 38 11.57 7.51 2.56
C ASP A 38 10.20 8.20 2.65
N ILE A 39 9.63 8.53 1.49
CA ILE A 39 8.32 9.20 1.37
C ILE A 39 7.26 8.17 0.99
N ARG A 40 6.35 7.91 1.92
CA ARG A 40 5.26 6.93 1.73
C ARG A 40 4.00 7.53 1.11
N ASP A 41 3.71 8.80 1.40
CA ASP A 41 2.57 9.53 0.87
C ASP A 41 2.95 10.94 0.46
N LEU A 42 2.28 11.47 -0.55
CA LEU A 42 2.40 12.85 -0.99
C LEU A 42 1.09 13.59 -0.74
N ASP A 43 1.14 14.63 0.08
CA ASP A 43 -0.01 15.45 0.43
C ASP A 43 -0.76 16.00 -0.79
N GLU A 44 -0.05 16.22 -1.89
CA GLU A 44 -0.60 16.76 -3.14
C GLU A 44 -1.40 15.72 -3.92
N GLN A 45 -1.10 14.44 -3.73
CA GLN A 45 -1.68 13.33 -4.49
C GLN A 45 -2.80 12.60 -3.74
N VAL A 46 -2.96 12.86 -2.44
CA VAL A 46 -4.05 12.27 -1.67
C VAL A 46 -5.37 12.95 -2.03
N PRO A 47 -6.35 12.20 -2.56
CA PRO A 47 -7.67 12.75 -2.88
C PRO A 47 -8.38 13.26 -1.63
N GLY A 48 -8.84 14.48 -1.69
CA GLY A 48 -9.56 15.09 -0.58
C GLY A 48 -8.66 15.55 0.56
N ALA A 49 -9.25 16.31 1.44
CA ALA A 49 -8.56 16.93 2.54
C ALA A 49 -8.47 16.00 3.75
N GLN A 50 -7.86 14.84 3.64
CA GLN A 50 -7.69 13.95 4.80
C GLN A 50 -6.93 14.62 5.95
N TYR A 51 -6.11 15.63 5.65
CA TYR A 51 -5.49 16.51 6.64
C TYR A 51 -6.39 17.65 7.13
N GLN A 52 -7.59 17.78 6.57
CA GLN A 52 -8.57 18.78 7.01
C GLN A 52 -9.50 18.21 8.06
N GLY A 53 -8.98 17.55 9.08
CA GLY A 53 -9.75 17.06 10.24
C GLY A 53 -10.53 18.15 10.99
N HIS A 54 -10.59 19.36 10.47
CA HIS A 54 -11.38 20.45 11.00
C HIS A 54 -12.61 20.69 10.13
N ARG A 55 -13.76 20.17 10.62
CA ARG A 55 -15.11 20.50 10.11
C ARG A 55 -15.39 22.02 10.07
N GLN A 56 -14.63 22.81 10.80
CA GLN A 56 -14.87 24.25 11.01
C GLN A 56 -14.32 25.05 9.84
N TRP A 57 -15.18 25.69 9.10
CA TRP A 57 -14.89 26.43 7.87
C TRP A 57 -13.86 27.57 8.03
N TRP A 58 -13.79 28.21 9.22
CA TRP A 58 -12.83 29.29 9.52
C TRP A 58 -11.39 28.79 9.72
N VAL A 59 -11.21 27.52 10.02
CA VAL A 59 -9.86 26.92 10.16
C VAL A 59 -9.26 26.51 8.81
N ARG A 60 -10.10 26.35 7.77
CA ARG A 60 -9.68 25.89 6.43
C ARG A 60 -8.59 26.78 5.78
N PRO A 61 -8.64 28.11 5.81
CA PRO A 61 -7.58 28.94 5.22
C PRO A 61 -6.23 28.73 5.91
N PHE A 62 -6.23 28.65 7.24
CA PHE A 62 -5.03 28.38 8.03
C PHE A 62 -4.47 26.98 7.77
N SER A 63 -5.32 25.98 7.70
CA SER A 63 -4.93 24.59 7.38
C SER A 63 -4.31 24.50 5.97
N ARG A 64 -4.86 25.21 4.98
CA ARG A 64 -4.30 25.29 3.63
C ARG A 64 -2.92 25.96 3.62
N TRP A 65 -2.79 27.08 4.30
CA TRP A 65 -1.51 27.76 4.42
C TRP A 65 -0.48 26.89 5.13
N TYR A 66 -0.83 26.28 6.24
CA TYR A 66 0.04 25.37 6.98
C TYR A 66 0.47 24.15 6.14
N LYS A 67 -0.45 23.57 5.38
CA LYS A 67 -0.15 22.51 4.41
C LYS A 67 0.90 22.98 3.40
N GLN A 68 0.74 24.15 2.81
CA GLN A 68 1.70 24.69 1.85
C GLN A 68 3.09 24.94 2.48
N VAL A 69 3.14 25.41 3.71
CA VAL A 69 4.41 25.56 4.44
C VAL A 69 5.08 24.20 4.66
N ASN A 70 4.33 23.18 5.04
CA ASN A 70 4.86 21.83 5.24
C ASN A 70 5.36 21.23 3.92
N ILE A 71 4.61 21.34 2.84
CA ILE A 71 5.04 20.91 1.52
C ILE A 71 6.36 21.57 1.11
N ARG A 72 6.49 22.89 1.28
CA ARG A 72 7.73 23.61 0.96
C ARG A 72 8.91 23.13 1.81
N ARG A 73 8.69 22.90 3.11
CA ARG A 73 9.71 22.36 4.02
C ARG A 73 10.15 20.96 3.62
N ARG A 74 9.19 20.07 3.32
CA ARG A 74 9.47 18.73 2.80
C ARG A 74 10.31 18.80 1.52
N ASN A 75 9.86 19.57 0.53
CA ASN A 75 10.54 19.70 -0.76
C ASN A 75 11.95 20.28 -0.61
N HIS A 76 12.17 21.15 0.38
CA HIS A 76 13.51 21.64 0.70
C HIS A 76 14.43 20.50 1.20
N VAL A 77 13.95 19.66 2.14
CA VAL A 77 14.73 18.52 2.62
C VAL A 77 14.98 17.50 1.52
N LEU A 78 14.00 17.24 0.64
CA LEU A 78 14.19 16.33 -0.51
C LEU A 78 15.34 16.78 -1.43
N ARG A 79 15.53 18.10 -1.63
CA ARG A 79 16.66 18.61 -2.42
C ARG A 79 18.02 18.41 -1.77
N LEU A 80 18.05 18.25 -0.46
CA LEU A 80 19.28 18.09 0.33
C LEU A 80 19.58 16.63 0.68
N ALA A 81 18.63 15.72 0.43
CA ALA A 81 18.81 14.30 0.67
C ALA A 81 19.75 13.67 -0.38
N ASP A 82 20.61 12.77 0.07
CA ASP A 82 21.51 12.01 -0.81
C ASP A 82 20.75 11.01 -1.67
N ALA A 83 19.67 10.44 -1.12
CA ALA A 83 18.72 9.62 -1.88
C ALA A 83 17.31 9.75 -1.30
N VAL A 84 16.31 9.52 -2.16
CA VAL A 84 14.91 9.47 -1.77
C VAL A 84 14.31 8.14 -2.20
N THR A 85 13.58 7.47 -1.30
CA THR A 85 12.79 6.28 -1.63
C THR A 85 11.32 6.58 -1.59
N THR A 86 10.54 5.87 -2.37
CA THR A 86 9.06 6.01 -2.38
C THR A 86 8.39 4.73 -2.89
N ILE A 87 7.08 4.64 -2.72
CA ILE A 87 6.31 3.40 -2.91
C ILE A 87 5.52 3.33 -4.22
N SER A 88 5.57 4.37 -5.06
CA SER A 88 4.76 4.44 -6.28
C SER A 88 5.51 5.16 -7.40
N PRO A 89 5.42 4.68 -8.66
CA PRO A 89 5.94 5.41 -9.82
C PRO A 89 5.39 6.83 -9.93
N TRP A 90 4.14 7.06 -9.54
CA TRP A 90 3.53 8.38 -9.51
C TRP A 90 4.25 9.34 -8.53
N HIS A 91 4.67 8.82 -7.38
CA HIS A 91 5.51 9.58 -6.45
C HIS A 91 6.90 9.84 -7.02
N VAL A 92 7.50 8.87 -7.73
CA VAL A 92 8.82 9.04 -8.36
C VAL A 92 8.81 10.23 -9.31
N GLU A 93 7.86 10.29 -10.25
CA GLU A 93 7.72 11.40 -11.21
C GLU A 93 7.62 12.76 -10.52
N PHE A 94 6.88 12.82 -9.40
CA PHE A 94 6.74 14.05 -8.63
C PHE A 94 8.01 14.43 -7.88
N ILE A 95 8.66 13.46 -7.23
CA ILE A 95 9.83 13.71 -6.38
C ILE A 95 11.06 14.04 -7.22
N GLN A 96 11.19 13.50 -8.43
CA GLN A 96 12.30 13.77 -9.36
C GLN A 96 12.45 15.26 -9.69
N GLN A 97 11.41 16.08 -9.53
CA GLN A 97 11.50 17.55 -9.67
C GLN A 97 12.36 18.20 -8.57
N PHE A 98 12.59 17.51 -7.47
CA PHE A 98 13.33 18.02 -6.30
C PHE A 98 14.66 17.28 -6.09
N ASN A 99 14.70 16.00 -6.36
CA ASN A 99 15.89 15.17 -6.21
C ASN A 99 15.95 14.16 -7.37
N PRO A 100 17.05 14.12 -8.17
CA PRO A 100 17.17 13.17 -9.26
C PRO A 100 17.45 11.73 -8.78
N ASN A 101 17.96 11.55 -7.55
CA ASN A 101 18.31 10.26 -6.97
C ASN A 101 17.11 9.67 -6.22
N VAL A 102 16.07 9.27 -6.97
CA VAL A 102 14.82 8.71 -6.44
C VAL A 102 14.70 7.24 -6.79
N HIS A 103 14.43 6.41 -5.79
CA HIS A 103 14.30 4.97 -5.92
C HIS A 103 12.88 4.50 -5.57
N LEU A 104 12.34 3.65 -6.43
CA LEU A 104 11.05 3.01 -6.20
C LEU A 104 11.24 1.73 -5.38
N ILE A 105 10.73 1.73 -4.16
CA ILE A 105 10.68 0.55 -3.28
C ILE A 105 9.23 0.39 -2.83
N TYR A 106 8.52 -0.55 -3.44
CA TYR A 106 7.11 -0.79 -3.15
C TYR A 106 6.87 -1.17 -1.68
N ASN A 107 5.64 -0.99 -1.20
CA ASN A 107 5.18 -1.72 -0.03
C ASN A 107 5.14 -3.22 -0.31
N GLY A 108 5.06 -4.03 0.74
CA GLY A 108 5.04 -5.46 0.56
C GLY A 108 4.44 -6.21 1.74
N TYR A 109 4.36 -7.52 1.57
CA TYR A 109 3.88 -8.46 2.59
C TYR A 109 5.04 -9.09 3.36
N ASP A 110 4.75 -9.52 4.59
CA ASP A 110 5.64 -10.34 5.40
C ASP A 110 5.40 -11.83 5.10
N PRO A 111 6.35 -12.56 4.49
CA PRO A 111 6.16 -13.96 4.16
C PRO A 111 5.96 -14.88 5.37
N SER A 112 6.31 -14.44 6.58
CA SER A 112 6.06 -15.19 7.80
C SER A 112 4.61 -15.14 8.26
N GLN A 113 3.85 -14.12 7.84
CA GLN A 113 2.45 -13.90 8.20
C GLN A 113 1.50 -14.20 7.02
N PHE A 114 1.94 -13.82 5.80
CA PHE A 114 1.13 -13.92 4.58
C PHE A 114 1.78 -14.93 3.64
N TYR A 115 1.32 -16.16 3.71
CA TYR A 115 1.78 -17.29 2.89
C TYR A 115 0.57 -18.09 2.40
N ALA A 116 0.78 -18.86 1.35
CA ALA A 116 -0.26 -19.68 0.76
C ALA A 116 -0.51 -20.93 1.57
N GLU A 117 -1.78 -21.23 1.84
CA GLU A 117 -2.23 -22.44 2.51
C GLU A 117 -3.61 -22.84 1.98
N ASP A 118 -3.81 -24.13 1.70
CA ASP A 118 -5.09 -24.67 1.24
C ASP A 118 -5.90 -25.13 2.44
N ILE A 119 -6.83 -24.29 2.86
CA ILE A 119 -7.74 -24.55 3.99
C ILE A 119 -9.14 -24.75 3.44
N PRO A 120 -9.69 -25.99 3.43
CA PRO A 120 -11.06 -26.23 3.00
C PRO A 120 -12.06 -25.56 3.94
N MET A 121 -13.04 -24.88 3.36
CA MET A 121 -14.10 -24.17 4.07
C MET A 121 -15.47 -24.58 3.51
N ASP A 122 -16.49 -24.67 4.37
CA ASP A 122 -17.87 -24.99 3.98
C ASP A 122 -18.62 -23.77 3.40
N THR A 123 -18.01 -22.59 3.45
CA THR A 123 -18.57 -21.34 2.96
C THR A 123 -17.55 -20.63 2.08
N PHE A 124 -18.02 -20.08 0.96
CA PHE A 124 -17.25 -19.26 0.04
C PHE A 124 -17.20 -17.82 0.56
N TYR A 125 -16.10 -17.47 1.22
CA TYR A 125 -15.90 -16.14 1.79
C TYR A 125 -15.23 -15.19 0.80
N ILE A 126 -15.90 -14.07 0.51
CA ILE A 126 -15.29 -12.90 -0.13
C ILE A 126 -14.95 -11.91 1.00
N SER A 127 -13.68 -11.84 1.38
CA SER A 127 -13.27 -11.13 2.59
C SER A 127 -12.64 -9.78 2.30
N TYR A 128 -13.09 -8.74 3.03
CA TYR A 128 -12.44 -7.44 3.11
C TYR A 128 -11.96 -7.21 4.53
N ILE A 129 -10.69 -6.83 4.69
CA ILE A 129 -10.09 -6.59 6.01
C ILE A 129 -9.46 -5.21 6.04
N GLY A 130 -9.98 -4.32 6.87
CA GLY A 130 -9.42 -2.98 7.11
C GLY A 130 -10.46 -1.86 7.08
N ARG A 131 -9.99 -0.62 7.17
CA ARG A 131 -10.88 0.54 7.15
C ARG A 131 -11.44 0.78 5.76
N ILE A 132 -12.73 1.03 5.66
CA ILE A 132 -13.39 1.55 4.46
C ILE A 132 -13.43 3.07 4.59
N TYR A 133 -12.87 3.76 3.61
CA TYR A 133 -12.85 5.22 3.56
C TYR A 133 -14.08 5.74 2.83
N GLU A 134 -14.45 7.02 3.04
CA GLU A 134 -15.63 7.65 2.44
C GLU A 134 -15.71 7.56 0.90
N PHE A 135 -14.56 7.44 0.25
CA PHE A 135 -14.46 7.28 -1.20
C PHE A 135 -14.46 5.83 -1.68
N GLN A 136 -14.59 4.86 -0.79
CA GLN A 136 -14.65 3.42 -1.09
C GLN A 136 -16.06 2.88 -0.84
N SER A 137 -16.46 1.87 -1.61
CA SER A 137 -17.78 1.27 -1.49
C SER A 137 -17.70 -0.23 -1.81
N THR A 138 -18.47 -1.01 -1.07
CA THR A 138 -18.71 -2.45 -1.29
C THR A 138 -19.89 -2.71 -2.24
N ALA A 139 -20.61 -1.67 -2.66
CA ALA A 139 -21.87 -1.78 -3.37
C ALA A 139 -21.82 -2.66 -4.63
N LEU A 140 -20.73 -2.59 -5.41
CA LEU A 140 -20.61 -3.40 -6.63
C LEU A 140 -20.51 -4.89 -6.30
N VAL A 141 -19.70 -5.28 -5.31
CA VAL A 141 -19.58 -6.69 -4.93
C VAL A 141 -20.84 -7.17 -4.22
N GLU A 142 -21.48 -6.36 -3.40
CA GLU A 142 -22.76 -6.69 -2.76
C GLU A 142 -23.86 -6.95 -3.81
N GLN A 143 -23.90 -6.11 -4.85
CA GLN A 143 -24.84 -6.29 -5.95
C GLN A 143 -24.53 -7.56 -6.73
N ALA A 144 -23.26 -7.81 -7.08
CA ALA A 144 -22.84 -9.01 -7.80
C ALA A 144 -23.21 -10.30 -7.04
N VAL A 145 -22.92 -10.37 -5.74
CA VAL A 145 -23.26 -11.52 -4.88
C VAL A 145 -24.78 -11.72 -4.82
N ARG A 146 -25.55 -10.65 -4.66
CA ARG A 146 -27.01 -10.70 -4.62
C ARG A 146 -27.63 -11.18 -5.94
N GLU A 147 -27.10 -10.69 -7.08
CA GLU A 147 -27.58 -11.09 -8.40
C GLU A 147 -27.22 -12.54 -8.76
N LEU A 148 -26.04 -12.99 -8.36
CA LEU A 148 -25.61 -14.39 -8.55
C LEU A 148 -26.42 -15.37 -7.70
N ASN A 149 -26.88 -14.95 -6.52
CA ASN A 149 -27.69 -15.73 -5.58
C ASN A 149 -27.17 -17.17 -5.36
N LEU A 150 -25.85 -17.32 -5.22
CA LEU A 150 -25.20 -18.63 -5.04
C LEU A 150 -25.31 -19.09 -3.58
N PRO A 151 -25.53 -20.41 -3.33
CA PRO A 151 -25.58 -20.93 -1.97
C PRO A 151 -24.20 -20.88 -1.32
N HIS A 152 -24.18 -20.75 0.01
CA HIS A 152 -22.94 -20.72 0.82
C HIS A 152 -21.92 -19.63 0.42
N VAL A 153 -22.36 -18.51 -0.12
CA VAL A 153 -21.52 -17.33 -0.40
C VAL A 153 -21.78 -16.26 0.65
N GLU A 154 -20.72 -15.78 1.29
CA GLU A 154 -20.77 -14.70 2.27
C GLU A 154 -19.76 -13.60 1.99
N LEU A 155 -20.20 -12.35 2.15
CA LEU A 155 -19.31 -11.19 2.23
C LEU A 155 -18.85 -11.01 3.67
N ASN A 156 -17.57 -11.30 3.92
CA ASN A 156 -16.96 -11.22 5.23
C ASN A 156 -16.16 -9.91 5.38
N ILE A 157 -16.82 -8.89 5.95
CA ILE A 157 -16.25 -7.55 6.03
C ILE A 157 -15.81 -7.26 7.46
N HIS A 158 -14.50 -7.14 7.63
CA HIS A 158 -13.83 -6.79 8.88
C HIS A 158 -13.34 -5.35 8.83
N THR A 159 -13.96 -4.50 9.67
CA THR A 159 -13.50 -3.11 9.84
C THR A 159 -13.25 -2.83 11.33
N PRO A 160 -12.52 -1.75 11.68
CA PRO A 160 -12.33 -1.37 13.07
C PRO A 160 -13.63 -1.17 13.84
N ASP A 161 -14.70 -0.76 13.14
CA ASP A 161 -16.00 -0.46 13.72
C ASP A 161 -16.99 -1.63 13.62
N CYS A 162 -16.67 -2.65 12.79
CA CYS A 162 -17.51 -3.83 12.59
C CYS A 162 -16.64 -5.08 12.43
N ARG A 163 -16.81 -6.05 13.34
CA ARG A 163 -16.03 -7.30 13.39
C ARG A 163 -14.49 -7.06 13.36
N PRO A 164 -13.94 -6.26 14.28
CA PRO A 164 -12.50 -6.01 14.30
C PRO A 164 -11.73 -7.31 14.55
N ILE A 165 -10.62 -7.49 13.81
CA ILE A 165 -9.68 -8.59 14.05
C ILE A 165 -8.31 -8.02 14.40
N PRO A 166 -7.53 -8.70 15.25
CA PRO A 166 -6.18 -8.27 15.58
C PRO A 166 -5.25 -8.45 14.38
N LEU A 167 -4.22 -7.60 14.27
CA LEU A 167 -3.30 -7.60 13.13
C LEU A 167 -2.64 -8.95 12.87
N ASN A 168 -2.31 -9.69 13.93
CA ASN A 168 -1.70 -11.03 13.81
C ASN A 168 -2.67 -12.11 13.31
N ALA A 169 -3.97 -11.85 13.28
CA ALA A 169 -4.97 -12.78 12.75
C ALA A 169 -5.37 -12.50 11.29
N VAL A 170 -4.88 -11.39 10.70
CA VAL A 170 -5.24 -11.01 9.31
C VAL A 170 -4.79 -12.08 8.31
N GLY A 171 -3.59 -12.65 8.49
CA GLY A 171 -3.09 -13.72 7.63
C GLY A 171 -3.96 -14.98 7.70
N ASP A 172 -4.38 -15.39 8.91
CA ASP A 172 -5.27 -16.54 9.12
C ASP A 172 -6.62 -16.32 8.45
N GLU A 173 -7.19 -15.14 8.60
CA GLU A 173 -8.48 -14.80 7.98
C GLU A 173 -8.39 -14.79 6.45
N LEU A 174 -7.32 -14.25 5.89
CA LEU A 174 -7.10 -14.29 4.44
C LEU A 174 -6.91 -15.73 3.93
N ARG A 175 -6.18 -16.59 4.64
CA ARG A 175 -6.01 -18.00 4.24
C ARG A 175 -7.34 -18.77 4.19
N ARG A 176 -8.26 -18.47 5.10
CA ARG A 176 -9.61 -19.05 5.13
C ARG A 176 -10.57 -18.46 4.12
N SER A 177 -10.22 -17.32 3.54
CA SER A 177 -11.04 -16.67 2.52
C SER A 177 -10.92 -17.38 1.18
N SER A 178 -12.02 -17.42 0.44
CA SER A 178 -12.02 -17.88 -0.95
C SER A 178 -11.57 -16.78 -1.91
N MET A 179 -11.87 -15.52 -1.60
CA MET A 179 -11.42 -14.37 -2.37
C MET A 179 -11.09 -13.21 -1.43
N ALA A 180 -10.05 -12.45 -1.77
CA ALA A 180 -9.72 -11.20 -1.10
C ALA A 180 -10.33 -10.02 -1.86
N LEU A 181 -11.15 -9.21 -1.20
CA LEU A 181 -11.70 -7.99 -1.76
C LEU A 181 -10.75 -6.81 -1.51
N VAL A 182 -10.41 -6.09 -2.55
CA VAL A 182 -9.65 -4.84 -2.49
C VAL A 182 -10.52 -3.71 -3.00
N LEU A 183 -10.73 -2.70 -2.17
CA LEU A 183 -11.51 -1.51 -2.54
C LEU A 183 -10.56 -0.39 -2.93
N THR A 184 -10.82 0.21 -4.08
CA THR A 184 -10.03 1.34 -4.59
C THR A 184 -10.93 2.50 -5.03
N ASN A 185 -10.33 3.48 -5.67
CA ASN A 185 -11.01 4.65 -6.22
C ASN A 185 -10.46 4.95 -7.62
N PRO A 186 -11.28 5.18 -8.63
CA PRO A 186 -10.85 5.51 -9.99
C PRO A 186 -9.92 6.73 -10.10
N ASN A 187 -9.93 7.60 -9.07
CA ASN A 187 -9.08 8.79 -9.01
C ASN A 187 -7.73 8.55 -8.31
N ALA A 188 -7.50 7.35 -7.75
CA ALA A 188 -6.30 7.01 -6.98
C ALA A 188 -5.33 6.13 -7.78
N LYS A 189 -5.06 6.48 -9.03
CA LYS A 189 -4.35 5.68 -10.04
C LYS A 189 -2.93 5.24 -9.67
N GLY A 190 -2.30 5.92 -8.74
CA GLY A 190 -0.93 5.62 -8.30
C GLY A 190 -0.85 4.94 -6.93
N MET A 191 -1.98 4.64 -6.30
CA MET A 191 -2.00 4.10 -4.93
C MET A 191 -1.95 2.57 -4.92
N MET A 192 -1.01 2.03 -4.14
CA MET A 192 -0.91 0.60 -3.84
C MET A 192 -1.30 0.36 -2.38
N THR A 193 -2.33 -0.43 -2.16
CA THR A 193 -2.82 -0.72 -0.81
C THR A 193 -2.10 -1.93 -0.19
N THR A 194 -1.88 -1.91 1.13
CA THR A 194 -1.31 -3.05 1.87
C THR A 194 -2.14 -4.32 1.70
N LYS A 195 -3.48 -4.20 1.60
CA LYS A 195 -4.40 -5.32 1.40
C LYS A 195 -4.10 -6.14 0.13
N PHE A 196 -3.67 -5.44 -0.93
CA PHE A 196 -3.23 -6.12 -2.15
C PHE A 196 -2.01 -7.02 -1.88
N PHE A 197 -0.99 -6.48 -1.20
CA PHE A 197 0.22 -7.26 -0.91
C PHE A 197 -0.04 -8.43 0.04
N GLU A 198 -0.87 -8.23 1.05
CA GLU A 198 -1.27 -9.26 2.01
C GLU A 198 -2.00 -10.41 1.31
N ALA A 199 -2.97 -10.11 0.45
CA ALA A 199 -3.69 -11.11 -0.35
C ALA A 199 -2.79 -11.80 -1.37
N LEU A 200 -1.88 -11.04 -2.01
CA LEU A 200 -0.86 -11.57 -2.93
C LEU A 200 0.06 -12.58 -2.25
N GLY A 201 0.51 -12.28 -1.02
CA GLY A 201 1.32 -13.18 -0.20
C GLY A 201 0.60 -14.50 0.12
N CYS A 202 -0.70 -14.43 0.40
CA CYS A 202 -1.56 -15.60 0.66
C CYS A 202 -2.01 -16.34 -0.62
N GLU A 203 -1.67 -15.84 -1.82
CA GLU A 203 -2.10 -16.40 -3.12
C GLU A 203 -3.63 -16.55 -3.23
N LYS A 204 -4.36 -15.62 -2.62
CA LYS A 204 -5.82 -15.60 -2.75
C LYS A 204 -6.24 -14.83 -4.00
N PRO A 205 -7.26 -15.32 -4.74
CA PRO A 205 -7.84 -14.56 -5.84
C PRO A 205 -8.27 -13.18 -5.37
N ILE A 206 -7.72 -12.13 -6.00
CA ILE A 206 -8.04 -10.74 -5.65
C ILE A 206 -9.14 -10.23 -6.55
N LEU A 207 -10.25 -9.78 -5.95
CA LEU A 207 -11.25 -8.95 -6.60
C LEU A 207 -11.03 -7.50 -6.20
N CYS A 208 -10.53 -6.69 -7.12
CA CYS A 208 -10.36 -5.25 -6.91
C CYS A 208 -11.49 -4.47 -7.59
N THR A 209 -12.31 -3.78 -6.80
CA THR A 209 -13.46 -3.03 -7.34
C THR A 209 -13.75 -1.74 -6.57
N PRO A 210 -14.12 -0.66 -7.28
CA PRO A 210 -14.01 -0.47 -8.74
C PRO A 210 -12.54 -0.54 -9.20
N SER A 211 -12.28 -0.68 -10.51
CA SER A 211 -10.92 -0.56 -11.06
C SER A 211 -10.39 0.87 -10.87
N ASP A 212 -9.12 1.01 -10.49
CA ASP A 212 -8.43 2.31 -10.47
C ASP A 212 -7.99 2.77 -11.87
N ASN A 213 -8.12 1.88 -12.88
CA ASN A 213 -7.57 2.09 -14.22
C ASN A 213 -6.12 2.60 -14.21
N GLY A 214 -5.35 2.16 -13.21
CA GLY A 214 -4.01 2.65 -12.90
C GLY A 214 -3.04 1.56 -12.48
N LEU A 215 -2.17 1.92 -11.53
CA LEU A 215 -1.08 1.07 -11.07
C LEU A 215 -1.56 -0.23 -10.45
N LEU A 216 -2.59 -0.19 -9.59
CA LEU A 216 -3.09 -1.38 -8.92
C LEU A 216 -3.70 -2.36 -9.91
N THR A 217 -4.57 -1.89 -10.83
CA THR A 217 -5.14 -2.70 -11.91
C THR A 217 -4.05 -3.35 -12.77
N LYS A 218 -3.04 -2.55 -13.17
CA LYS A 218 -1.89 -3.06 -13.92
C LYS A 218 -1.15 -4.15 -13.14
N THR A 219 -0.87 -3.92 -11.87
CA THR A 219 -0.11 -4.85 -11.03
C THR A 219 -0.87 -6.17 -10.81
N ILE A 220 -2.18 -6.11 -10.53
CA ILE A 220 -3.03 -7.31 -10.42
C ILE A 220 -2.96 -8.17 -11.68
N ARG A 221 -3.03 -7.55 -12.84
CA ARG A 221 -2.91 -8.24 -14.13
C ARG A 221 -1.50 -8.82 -14.34
N ASP A 222 -0.46 -8.01 -14.13
CA ASP A 222 0.93 -8.38 -14.39
C ASP A 222 1.44 -9.49 -13.44
N THR A 223 0.84 -9.60 -12.27
CA THR A 223 1.11 -10.67 -11.29
C THR A 223 0.14 -11.84 -11.38
N ASN A 224 -0.82 -11.80 -12.30
CA ASN A 224 -1.90 -12.78 -12.37
C ASN A 224 -2.61 -12.97 -11.02
N ALA A 225 -2.77 -11.90 -10.23
CA ALA A 225 -3.29 -11.99 -8.87
C ALA A 225 -4.84 -12.05 -8.80
N GLY A 226 -5.54 -11.79 -9.91
CA GLY A 226 -6.99 -11.80 -9.94
C GLY A 226 -7.58 -10.81 -10.94
N LEU A 227 -8.71 -10.21 -10.59
CA LEU A 227 -9.47 -9.26 -11.41
C LEU A 227 -9.50 -7.87 -10.77
N ALA A 228 -9.28 -6.83 -11.59
CA ALA A 228 -9.61 -5.46 -11.23
C ALA A 228 -10.60 -4.90 -12.25
N SER A 229 -11.86 -4.73 -11.85
CA SER A 229 -12.92 -4.30 -12.77
C SER A 229 -13.96 -3.40 -12.08
N SER A 230 -14.63 -2.58 -12.90
CA SER A 230 -15.85 -1.84 -12.55
C SER A 230 -17.07 -2.37 -13.32
N ASP A 231 -16.85 -3.35 -14.20
CA ASP A 231 -17.92 -3.98 -14.99
C ASP A 231 -18.58 -5.10 -14.19
N MET A 232 -19.92 -5.06 -14.12
CA MET A 232 -20.70 -6.00 -13.34
C MET A 232 -20.63 -7.43 -13.88
N ASP A 233 -20.59 -7.59 -15.18
CA ASP A 233 -20.59 -8.92 -15.80
C ASP A 233 -19.21 -9.58 -15.65
N GLU A 234 -18.12 -8.80 -15.75
CA GLU A 234 -16.77 -9.30 -15.45
C GLU A 234 -16.63 -9.70 -13.97
N ILE A 235 -17.15 -8.89 -13.05
CA ILE A 235 -17.13 -9.18 -11.60
C ILE A 235 -17.90 -10.48 -11.32
N LYS A 236 -19.11 -10.63 -11.86
CA LYS A 236 -19.93 -11.84 -11.69
C LYS A 236 -19.25 -13.07 -12.29
N ALA A 237 -18.70 -12.96 -13.49
CA ALA A 237 -18.00 -14.05 -14.14
C ALA A 237 -16.79 -14.54 -13.32
N PHE A 238 -16.01 -13.60 -12.76
CA PHE A 238 -14.87 -13.94 -11.91
C PHE A 238 -15.27 -14.59 -10.58
N ILE A 239 -16.32 -14.07 -9.93
CA ILE A 239 -16.87 -14.69 -8.70
C ILE A 239 -17.36 -16.11 -9.02
N LEU A 240 -18.07 -16.30 -10.11
CA LEU A 240 -18.60 -17.61 -10.51
C LEU A 240 -17.51 -18.63 -10.84
N ASP A 241 -16.45 -18.20 -11.53
CA ASP A 241 -15.27 -19.03 -11.80
C ASP A 241 -14.62 -19.53 -10.51
N LYS A 242 -14.38 -18.62 -9.55
CA LYS A 242 -13.79 -18.97 -8.26
C LYS A 242 -14.72 -19.78 -7.35
N TYR A 243 -16.02 -19.55 -7.47
CA TYR A 243 -17.03 -20.36 -6.77
C TYR A 243 -17.03 -21.81 -7.27
N HIS A 244 -16.92 -22.07 -8.57
CA HIS A 244 -16.79 -23.42 -9.10
C HIS A 244 -15.49 -24.11 -8.67
N GLU A 245 -14.37 -23.39 -8.60
CA GLU A 245 -13.11 -23.89 -8.07
C GLU A 245 -13.26 -24.31 -6.60
N TRP A 246 -13.89 -23.46 -5.80
CA TRP A 246 -14.17 -23.75 -4.39
C TRP A 246 -15.12 -24.96 -4.22
N GLN A 247 -16.16 -25.08 -5.03
CA GLN A 247 -17.07 -26.25 -4.98
C GLN A 247 -16.35 -27.57 -5.22
N GLN A 248 -15.31 -27.56 -6.03
CA GLN A 248 -14.54 -28.77 -6.34
C GLN A 248 -13.51 -29.09 -5.26
N ASN A 249 -12.88 -28.09 -4.67
CA ASN A 249 -11.70 -28.26 -3.82
C ASN A 249 -11.96 -27.92 -2.33
N GLY A 250 -13.01 -27.19 -2.03
CA GLY A 250 -13.26 -26.59 -0.72
C GLY A 250 -12.46 -25.30 -0.46
N PHE A 251 -11.56 -24.92 -1.35
CA PHE A 251 -10.72 -23.74 -1.28
C PHE A 251 -10.48 -23.17 -2.68
N THR A 252 -9.90 -21.98 -2.76
CA THR A 252 -9.43 -21.36 -4.00
C THR A 252 -7.97 -20.97 -3.87
N ARG A 253 -7.25 -21.02 -4.99
CA ARG A 253 -5.87 -20.55 -5.09
C ARG A 253 -5.65 -19.78 -6.38
N GLN A 254 -4.92 -18.70 -6.32
CA GLN A 254 -4.51 -17.94 -7.50
C GLN A 254 -3.06 -18.27 -7.85
N ALA A 255 -2.83 -18.64 -9.11
CA ALA A 255 -1.47 -18.88 -9.62
C ALA A 255 -0.74 -17.54 -9.85
N VAL A 256 -0.29 -16.95 -8.75
CA VAL A 256 0.40 -15.65 -8.75
C VAL A 256 1.82 -15.81 -9.29
N ILE A 257 2.27 -14.84 -10.09
CA ILE A 257 3.62 -14.78 -10.63
C ILE A 257 4.38 -13.56 -10.08
N ASN A 258 5.70 -13.70 -9.92
CA ASN A 258 6.60 -12.62 -9.50
C ASN A 258 6.22 -11.92 -8.18
N LYS A 259 5.54 -12.62 -7.25
CA LYS A 259 5.12 -12.03 -5.96
C LYS A 259 6.30 -11.69 -5.05
N GLU A 260 7.42 -12.38 -5.18
CA GLU A 260 8.61 -12.25 -4.33
C GLU A 260 9.18 -10.83 -4.35
N GLN A 261 9.05 -10.12 -5.47
CA GLN A 261 9.47 -8.71 -5.60
C GLN A 261 8.75 -7.78 -4.62
N PHE A 262 7.58 -8.19 -4.11
CA PHE A 262 6.78 -7.47 -3.13
C PHE A 262 6.93 -8.03 -1.71
N SER A 263 7.90 -8.88 -1.43
CA SER A 263 8.18 -9.32 -0.08
C SER A 263 8.97 -8.27 0.71
N ARG A 264 8.74 -8.18 2.02
CA ARG A 264 9.52 -7.30 2.89
C ARG A 264 11.01 -7.67 2.93
N GLN A 265 11.33 -8.92 2.68
CA GLN A 265 12.72 -9.38 2.54
C GLN A 265 13.38 -8.74 1.31
N GLN A 266 12.71 -8.72 0.16
CA GLN A 266 13.21 -8.07 -1.04
C GLN A 266 13.33 -6.56 -0.86
N GLN A 267 12.39 -5.94 -0.14
CA GLN A 267 12.49 -4.51 0.20
C GLN A 267 13.74 -4.22 1.06
N ALA A 268 13.99 -5.03 2.08
CA ALA A 268 15.17 -4.87 2.94
C ALA A 268 16.46 -4.94 2.11
N GLN A 269 16.56 -5.88 1.17
CA GLN A 269 17.70 -5.99 0.25
C GLN A 269 17.86 -4.75 -0.64
N GLN A 270 16.76 -4.17 -1.14
CA GLN A 270 16.81 -2.95 -1.93
C GLN A 270 17.30 -1.74 -1.10
N PHE A 271 16.86 -1.62 0.16
CA PHE A 271 17.36 -0.60 1.08
C PHE A 271 18.85 -0.80 1.42
N GLU A 272 19.30 -2.04 1.58
CA GLU A 272 20.71 -2.35 1.82
C GLU A 272 21.58 -1.97 0.62
N GLN A 273 21.15 -2.30 -0.60
CA GLN A 273 21.87 -1.91 -1.83
C GLN A 273 21.97 -0.39 -1.96
N LEU A 274 20.91 0.34 -1.60
CA LEU A 274 20.91 1.80 -1.62
C LEU A 274 21.94 2.38 -0.64
N ARG A 275 22.08 1.79 0.55
CA ARG A 275 23.11 2.17 1.52
C ARG A 275 24.51 2.11 0.91
N TYR A 276 24.86 0.99 0.31
CA TYR A 276 26.19 0.84 -0.31
C TYR A 276 26.43 1.84 -1.46
N ALA A 277 25.42 2.15 -2.24
CA ALA A 277 25.54 3.14 -3.31
C ALA A 277 25.81 4.56 -2.76
N THR A 278 25.21 4.94 -1.63
CA THR A 278 25.46 6.25 -0.99
C THR A 278 26.80 6.34 -0.31
N ASP A 279 27.31 5.24 0.26
CA ASP A 279 28.66 5.20 0.88
C ASP A 279 29.77 5.42 -0.16
N VAL A 280 29.62 4.91 -1.37
CA VAL A 280 30.61 5.10 -2.47
C VAL A 280 30.64 6.58 -2.93
N TYR A 281 29.49 7.26 -2.98
CA TYR A 281 29.44 8.68 -3.35
C TYR A 281 30.03 9.61 -2.29
N SER A 282 29.89 9.28 -1.00
CA SER A 282 30.45 10.09 0.08
C SER A 282 31.98 9.96 0.22
N GLN A 283 32.60 8.91 -0.29
CA GLN A 283 34.07 8.72 -0.31
C GLN A 283 34.75 9.32 -1.55
N SER A 284 33.96 9.77 -2.52
CA SER A 284 34.45 10.29 -3.81
C SER A 284 34.41 11.82 -3.90
N ASN A 285 33.91 12.51 -2.88
CA ASN A 285 33.86 13.96 -2.73
C ASN A 285 34.60 14.41 -1.45
#